data_bb5a904aded6179857c1c405ec0d5358
#
_entry.id   bb5a904aded6179857c1c405ec0d5358
#
_cell.length_a   1.000
_cell.length_b   1.000
_cell.length_c   1.000
_cell.angle_alpha   90.00
_cell.angle_beta   90.00
_cell.angle_gamma   90.00
#
_symmetry.space_group_name_H-M   'P 1'
#
loop_
_entity.id
_entity.type
_entity.pdbx_description
1 polymer ?
#
loop_
_entity_poly.entity_id
_entity_poly.type
_entity_poly.pdbx_seq_one_letter_code
_entity_poly.pdbx_strand_id
1 'polypeptide(L)'
;MPRVLAALVVVGFAFTVLANPVPGDAKSRPKPVDPFVPGIDVSYHQGSIDWSRVASAGKRFAYARASAGTLTADSAYATNRAGARAAGLAVGAYHYGNPDSAPNDAANEASWFLQNATVASGDLVPVLDLEVSNGLDAPTLTSWVQTWLSQVAAATGVKPIIYTNRSFWTTSMANTEWFAQNGYRLWIAHWTTASQPTLPAADWGGLGWTLWQHSSTGSVSGIAGAVDLDRFNGTSLPASLFVP
;
A
#
# COMPACT_ATOMS: atom_id res chain seq x y z
N MET A 1 -7.56 -86.44 62.81
CA MET A 1 -7.91 -85.02 62.95
C MET A 1 -6.90 -84.30 62.11
N PRO A 2 -7.30 -83.78 60.96
CA PRO A 2 -6.35 -83.03 60.09
C PRO A 2 -6.41 -81.52 60.42
N ARG A 3 -5.25 -80.91 60.52
CA ARG A 3 -5.06 -79.47 60.73
C ARG A 3 -5.26 -78.72 59.39
N VAL A 4 -6.13 -77.73 59.39
CA VAL A 4 -6.34 -76.85 58.31
C VAL A 4 -5.32 -75.70 58.44
N LEU A 5 -4.44 -75.51 57.42
CA LEU A 5 -3.59 -74.36 57.31
C LEU A 5 -4.33 -73.27 56.52
N ALA A 6 -4.52 -72.11 57.19
CA ALA A 6 -5.07 -70.93 56.53
C ALA A 6 -3.90 -70.17 55.87
N ALA A 7 -3.98 -69.98 54.56
CA ALA A 7 -3.03 -69.16 53.78
C ALA A 7 -3.51 -67.69 53.81
N LEU A 8 -2.65 -66.81 54.26
CA LEU A 8 -2.87 -65.34 54.26
C LEU A 8 -2.44 -64.78 52.90
N VAL A 9 -3.38 -64.28 52.12
CA VAL A 9 -3.10 -63.58 50.86
C VAL A 9 -2.91 -62.12 51.16
N VAL A 10 -1.69 -61.58 51.01
CA VAL A 10 -1.38 -60.17 51.10
C VAL A 10 -1.57 -59.57 49.71
N VAL A 11 -2.61 -58.77 49.52
CA VAL A 11 -2.82 -57.98 48.30
C VAL A 11 -2.06 -56.66 48.41
N GLY A 12 -0.94 -56.56 47.73
CA GLY A 12 -0.18 -55.32 47.63
C GLY A 12 -0.82 -54.37 46.62
N PHE A 13 -1.35 -53.22 47.10
CA PHE A 13 -1.74 -52.15 46.23
C PHE A 13 -0.51 -51.33 45.77
N ALA A 14 -0.16 -51.43 44.49
CA ALA A 14 0.82 -50.55 43.87
C ALA A 14 0.14 -49.20 43.54
N PHE A 15 0.51 -48.15 44.25
CA PHE A 15 0.17 -46.79 43.85
C PHE A 15 1.03 -46.34 42.69
N THR A 16 0.47 -46.30 41.46
CA THR A 16 1.08 -45.65 40.34
C THR A 16 0.83 -44.12 40.46
N VAL A 17 1.86 -43.39 40.81
CA VAL A 17 1.85 -41.93 40.76
C VAL A 17 1.89 -41.52 39.28
N LEU A 18 0.77 -41.11 38.73
CA LEU A 18 0.70 -40.44 37.43
C LEU A 18 1.36 -39.08 37.58
N ALA A 19 2.58 -38.92 37.11
CA ALA A 19 3.20 -37.59 36.96
C ALA A 19 2.38 -36.78 35.94
N ASN A 20 1.76 -35.72 36.39
CA ASN A 20 1.17 -34.73 35.47
C ASN A 20 2.29 -34.14 34.57
N PRO A 21 2.12 -34.08 33.24
CA PRO A 21 3.08 -33.40 32.40
C PRO A 21 3.12 -31.92 32.76
N VAL A 22 4.28 -31.43 33.13
CA VAL A 22 4.55 -29.99 33.27
C VAL A 22 4.17 -29.33 31.94
N PRO A 23 3.36 -28.23 31.91
CA PRO A 23 3.11 -27.51 30.67
C PRO A 23 4.45 -27.00 30.16
N GLY A 24 4.96 -27.65 29.12
CA GLY A 24 6.14 -27.15 28.40
C GLY A 24 5.83 -25.77 27.86
N ASP A 25 6.73 -24.81 28.08
CA ASP A 25 6.68 -23.48 27.48
C ASP A 25 6.38 -23.64 26.00
N ALA A 26 5.17 -23.29 25.60
CA ALA A 26 4.80 -23.16 24.20
C ALA A 26 5.62 -21.99 23.67
N LYS A 27 6.83 -22.26 23.18
CA LYS A 27 7.62 -21.29 22.42
C LYS A 27 6.66 -20.76 21.37
N SER A 28 6.26 -19.50 21.48
CA SER A 28 5.40 -18.84 20.54
C SER A 28 6.00 -19.04 19.14
N ARG A 29 5.26 -19.71 18.25
CA ARG A 29 5.67 -19.85 16.85
C ARG A 29 5.95 -18.44 16.35
N PRO A 30 7.09 -18.18 15.68
CA PRO A 30 7.34 -16.90 15.06
C PRO A 30 6.14 -16.54 14.20
N LYS A 31 5.58 -15.34 14.41
CA LYS A 31 4.49 -14.85 13.57
C LYS A 31 4.99 -14.85 12.12
N PRO A 32 4.23 -15.41 11.15
CA PRO A 32 4.65 -15.35 9.76
C PRO A 32 5.01 -13.91 9.39
N VAL A 33 6.19 -13.71 8.85
CA VAL A 33 6.59 -12.39 8.33
C VAL A 33 5.67 -12.11 7.15
N ASP A 34 4.97 -10.98 7.18
CA ASP A 34 4.18 -10.52 6.04
C ASP A 34 5.14 -10.36 4.86
N PRO A 35 4.89 -10.99 3.71
CA PRO A 35 5.76 -10.88 2.54
C PRO A 35 5.75 -9.48 1.91
N PHE A 36 4.94 -8.57 2.46
CA PHE A 36 4.74 -7.22 1.94
C PHE A 36 5.13 -6.16 2.96
N VAL A 37 5.62 -5.01 2.48
CA VAL A 37 5.81 -3.83 3.32
C VAL A 37 4.49 -3.09 3.44
N PRO A 38 3.93 -2.89 4.65
CA PRO A 38 2.65 -2.22 4.84
C PRO A 38 2.79 -0.69 4.77
N GLY A 39 1.85 -0.06 4.09
CA GLY A 39 1.72 1.39 3.96
C GLY A 39 0.31 1.90 4.17
N ILE A 40 0.14 3.18 3.90
CA ILE A 40 -1.15 3.88 3.83
C ILE A 40 -1.07 5.00 2.80
N ASP A 41 -2.21 5.41 2.27
CA ASP A 41 -2.31 6.70 1.61
C ASP A 41 -3.34 7.59 2.31
N VAL A 42 -3.10 8.90 2.26
CA VAL A 42 -3.85 9.90 3.03
C VAL A 42 -4.00 11.21 2.27
N SER A 43 -4.99 11.98 2.68
CA SER A 43 -5.24 13.34 2.21
C SER A 43 -5.78 14.19 3.37
N TYR A 44 -6.33 15.37 3.09
CA TYR A 44 -7.02 16.16 4.11
C TYR A 44 -8.22 15.43 4.75
N HIS A 45 -8.75 14.39 4.10
CA HIS A 45 -9.90 13.62 4.60
C HIS A 45 -9.63 12.91 5.92
N GLN A 46 -8.39 12.52 6.20
CA GLN A 46 -8.02 11.86 7.44
C GLN A 46 -7.86 12.83 8.62
N GLY A 47 -7.93 14.16 8.36
CA GLY A 47 -7.81 15.18 9.38
C GLY A 47 -6.44 15.15 10.09
N SER A 48 -6.44 15.28 11.40
CA SER A 48 -5.19 15.24 12.19
C SER A 48 -4.73 13.80 12.41
N ILE A 49 -3.48 13.52 12.11
CA ILE A 49 -2.86 12.19 12.21
C ILE A 49 -1.75 12.19 13.26
N ASP A 50 -1.79 11.24 14.18
CA ASP A 50 -0.67 10.92 15.07
C ASP A 50 0.27 9.92 14.38
N TRP A 51 1.26 10.45 13.68
CA TRP A 51 2.19 9.68 12.89
C TRP A 51 3.07 8.75 13.71
N SER A 52 3.33 9.05 14.98
CA SER A 52 4.09 8.18 15.87
C SER A 52 3.32 6.88 16.16
N ARG A 53 1.99 6.99 16.33
CA ARG A 53 1.12 5.82 16.50
C ARG A 53 0.96 5.04 15.20
N VAL A 54 0.91 5.71 14.04
CA VAL A 54 0.90 5.06 12.72
C VAL A 54 2.15 4.22 12.51
N ALA A 55 3.34 4.76 12.80
CA ALA A 55 4.61 4.03 12.72
C ALA A 55 4.63 2.84 13.70
N SER A 56 4.15 3.06 14.95
CA SER A 56 4.05 2.01 15.97
C SER A 56 3.05 0.91 15.60
N ALA A 57 2.02 1.22 14.78
CA ALA A 57 1.11 0.25 14.21
C ALA A 57 1.73 -0.58 13.07
N GLY A 58 3.01 -0.39 12.79
CA GLY A 58 3.79 -1.18 11.84
C GLY A 58 3.82 -0.64 10.42
N LYS A 59 3.23 0.53 10.15
CA LYS A 59 3.33 1.15 8.82
C LYS A 59 4.75 1.60 8.54
N ARG A 60 5.20 1.48 7.28
CA ARG A 60 6.56 1.75 6.85
C ARG A 60 6.64 2.82 5.78
N PHE A 61 5.57 3.05 5.04
CA PHE A 61 5.49 4.12 4.06
C PHE A 61 4.11 4.78 4.07
N ALA A 62 4.07 6.00 3.54
CA ALA A 62 2.84 6.74 3.31
C ALA A 62 2.93 7.53 2.01
N TYR A 63 1.85 7.55 1.25
CA TYR A 63 1.63 8.54 0.21
C TYR A 63 0.66 9.60 0.70
N ALA A 64 0.99 10.88 0.49
CA ALA A 64 0.13 11.99 0.84
C ALA A 64 -0.29 12.75 -0.41
N ARG A 65 -1.60 13.04 -0.56
CA ARG A 65 -2.07 13.85 -1.66
C ARG A 65 -1.48 15.25 -1.59
N ALA A 66 -0.85 15.68 -2.67
CA ALA A 66 -0.32 17.04 -2.78
C ALA A 66 -1.31 17.97 -3.48
N SER A 67 -1.99 17.46 -4.51
CA SER A 67 -2.90 18.26 -5.33
C SER A 67 -3.92 17.40 -6.06
N ALA A 68 -4.93 18.07 -6.64
CA ALA A 68 -5.93 17.49 -7.52
C ALA A 68 -6.32 18.49 -8.60
N GLY A 69 -6.41 18.04 -9.86
CA GLY A 69 -6.68 18.93 -10.99
C GLY A 69 -5.72 20.10 -11.06
N THR A 70 -6.17 21.23 -11.64
CA THR A 70 -5.35 22.43 -11.80
C THR A 70 -5.49 23.46 -10.68
N LEU A 71 -6.40 23.28 -9.72
CA LEU A 71 -6.76 24.33 -8.75
C LEU A 71 -6.74 23.89 -7.27
N THR A 72 -6.69 22.61 -6.99
CA THR A 72 -6.77 22.12 -5.61
C THR A 72 -5.40 21.73 -5.09
N ALA A 73 -4.88 22.46 -4.10
CA ALA A 73 -3.78 22.03 -3.25
C ALA A 73 -4.35 21.34 -2.02
N ASP A 74 -3.80 20.18 -1.62
CA ASP A 74 -4.26 19.49 -0.42
C ASP A 74 -3.72 20.20 0.83
N SER A 75 -4.64 20.72 1.65
CA SER A 75 -4.30 21.54 2.83
C SER A 75 -3.54 20.79 3.92
N ALA A 76 -3.61 19.45 3.93
CA ALA A 76 -2.92 18.61 4.91
C ALA A 76 -1.57 18.08 4.40
N TYR A 77 -1.23 18.28 3.12
CA TYR A 77 -0.04 17.68 2.52
C TYR A 77 1.24 17.96 3.30
N ALA A 78 1.54 19.23 3.53
CA ALA A 78 2.78 19.63 4.21
C ALA A 78 2.88 19.03 5.62
N THR A 79 1.79 19.04 6.37
CA THR A 79 1.71 18.47 7.72
C THR A 79 1.85 16.95 7.70
N ASN A 80 1.15 16.27 6.77
CA ASN A 80 1.21 14.83 6.62
C ASN A 80 2.63 14.37 6.24
N ARG A 81 3.24 15.04 5.24
CA ARG A 81 4.59 14.74 4.81
C ARG A 81 5.60 14.92 5.95
N ALA A 82 5.54 16.04 6.65
CA ALA A 82 6.47 16.33 7.76
C ALA A 82 6.30 15.34 8.91
N GLY A 83 5.06 15.07 9.31
CA GLY A 83 4.76 14.14 10.41
C GLY A 83 5.17 12.70 10.10
N ALA A 84 4.88 12.19 8.90
CA ALA A 84 5.27 10.85 8.49
C ALA A 84 6.79 10.68 8.46
N ARG A 85 7.53 11.66 7.89
CA ARG A 85 9.00 11.65 7.90
C ARG A 85 9.58 11.68 9.31
N ALA A 86 9.06 12.54 10.17
CA ALA A 86 9.48 12.63 11.57
C ALA A 86 9.26 11.33 12.34
N ALA A 87 8.22 10.57 11.98
CA ALA A 87 7.93 9.24 12.53
C ALA A 87 8.75 8.11 11.88
N GLY A 88 9.61 8.41 10.90
CA GLY A 88 10.49 7.44 10.25
C GLY A 88 9.85 6.64 9.12
N LEU A 89 8.70 7.07 8.58
CA LEU A 89 8.12 6.46 7.40
C LEU A 89 8.79 7.01 6.13
N ALA A 90 8.92 6.16 5.10
CA ALA A 90 9.16 6.62 3.75
C ALA A 90 7.91 7.36 3.24
N VAL A 91 8.08 8.52 2.60
CA VAL A 91 6.95 9.37 2.21
C VAL A 91 7.04 9.72 0.73
N GLY A 92 5.90 9.66 0.03
CA GLY A 92 5.74 10.14 -1.34
C GLY A 92 4.55 11.09 -1.47
N ALA A 93 4.51 11.78 -2.60
CA ALA A 93 3.40 12.64 -2.98
C ALA A 93 2.57 12.00 -4.10
N TYR A 94 1.26 12.18 -4.07
CA TYR A 94 0.41 11.85 -5.20
C TYR A 94 -0.44 13.03 -5.66
N HIS A 95 -0.80 13.00 -6.94
CA HIS A 95 -1.69 13.92 -7.60
C HIS A 95 -2.95 13.18 -8.05
N TYR A 96 -4.12 13.65 -7.67
CA TYR A 96 -5.38 13.16 -8.20
C TYR A 96 -5.64 13.83 -9.56
N GLY A 97 -5.51 13.08 -10.63
CA GLY A 97 -5.75 13.54 -11.99
C GLY A 97 -7.23 13.82 -12.23
N ASN A 98 -7.53 14.96 -12.82
CA ASN A 98 -8.88 15.37 -13.19
C ASN A 98 -8.93 15.78 -14.69
N PRO A 99 -8.54 14.85 -15.59
CA PRO A 99 -8.35 15.17 -17.01
C PRO A 99 -9.56 15.82 -17.65
N ASP A 100 -9.31 16.83 -18.48
CA ASP A 100 -10.34 17.45 -19.29
C ASP A 100 -9.86 17.72 -20.72
N SER A 101 -10.73 18.31 -21.57
CA SER A 101 -10.43 18.62 -22.95
C SER A 101 -9.83 20.02 -23.17
N ALA A 102 -9.54 20.75 -22.09
CA ALA A 102 -8.94 22.07 -22.22
C ALA A 102 -7.51 21.98 -22.80
N PRO A 103 -7.10 22.96 -23.60
CA PRO A 103 -5.74 22.98 -24.14
C PRO A 103 -4.69 22.94 -23.03
N ASN A 104 -3.72 22.03 -23.15
CA ASN A 104 -2.61 21.85 -22.20
C ASN A 104 -3.01 21.40 -20.79
N ASP A 105 -4.23 20.87 -20.59
CA ASP A 105 -4.71 20.48 -19.28
C ASP A 105 -3.73 19.55 -18.53
N ALA A 106 -3.28 18.47 -19.15
CA ALA A 106 -2.28 17.56 -18.57
C ALA A 106 -0.99 18.28 -18.12
N ALA A 107 -0.51 19.23 -18.93
CA ALA A 107 0.70 20.00 -18.60
C ALA A 107 0.44 20.97 -17.45
N ASN A 108 -0.76 21.55 -17.39
CA ASN A 108 -1.18 22.44 -16.30
C ASN A 108 -1.31 21.67 -14.98
N GLU A 109 -1.95 20.49 -15.00
CA GLU A 109 -2.03 19.62 -13.81
C GLU A 109 -0.65 19.13 -13.34
N ALA A 110 0.24 18.75 -14.26
CA ALA A 110 1.61 18.38 -13.91
C ALA A 110 2.37 19.56 -13.29
N SER A 111 2.23 20.76 -13.84
CA SER A 111 2.82 21.97 -13.28
C SER A 111 2.26 22.30 -11.91
N TRP A 112 0.94 22.15 -11.72
CA TRP A 112 0.28 22.36 -10.44
C TRP A 112 0.76 21.37 -9.38
N PHE A 113 0.89 20.09 -9.75
CA PHE A 113 1.49 19.09 -8.87
C PHE A 113 2.90 19.48 -8.44
N LEU A 114 3.77 19.84 -9.39
CA LEU A 114 5.17 20.22 -9.11
C LEU A 114 5.31 21.47 -8.26
N GLN A 115 4.34 22.37 -8.29
CA GLN A 115 4.31 23.56 -7.43
C GLN A 115 3.89 23.24 -5.98
N ASN A 116 3.04 22.23 -5.79
CA ASN A 116 2.44 21.90 -4.48
C ASN A 116 3.10 20.70 -3.81
N ALA A 117 3.72 19.80 -4.57
CA ALA A 117 4.42 18.65 -4.04
C ALA A 117 5.90 18.99 -3.76
N THR A 118 6.41 18.49 -2.66
CA THR A 118 7.86 18.38 -2.48
C THR A 118 8.27 17.01 -2.99
N VAL A 119 9.15 16.97 -4.00
CA VAL A 119 9.75 15.75 -4.53
C VAL A 119 11.27 15.92 -4.41
N ALA A 120 11.84 15.36 -3.37
CA ALA A 120 13.25 15.55 -3.02
C ALA A 120 13.97 14.21 -2.86
N SER A 121 15.29 14.23 -2.91
CA SER A 121 16.10 13.03 -2.63
C SER A 121 15.67 12.34 -1.34
N GLY A 122 15.48 11.03 -1.41
CA GLY A 122 14.99 10.20 -0.32
C GLY A 122 13.46 10.18 -0.13
N ASP A 123 12.69 10.95 -0.90
CA ASP A 123 11.23 10.74 -0.97
C ASP A 123 10.91 9.56 -1.88
N LEU A 124 9.75 8.94 -1.69
CA LEU A 124 9.23 7.97 -2.65
C LEU A 124 8.92 8.67 -3.97
N VAL A 125 9.08 7.95 -5.08
CA VAL A 125 8.77 8.48 -6.42
C VAL A 125 7.32 8.95 -6.49
N PRO A 126 7.02 10.05 -7.22
CA PRO A 126 5.68 10.62 -7.27
C PRO A 126 4.67 9.69 -7.95
N VAL A 127 3.39 9.93 -7.70
CA VAL A 127 2.28 9.12 -8.21
C VAL A 127 1.27 9.99 -8.94
N LEU A 128 0.83 9.52 -10.11
CA LEU A 128 -0.42 9.95 -10.74
C LEU A 128 -1.54 9.01 -10.32
N ASP A 129 -2.53 9.52 -9.64
CA ASP A 129 -3.76 8.85 -9.29
C ASP A 129 -4.79 9.11 -10.39
N LEU A 130 -5.09 8.09 -11.20
CA LEU A 130 -5.95 8.17 -12.38
C LEU A 130 -7.15 7.24 -12.24
N GLU A 131 -8.32 7.84 -11.94
CA GLU A 131 -9.56 7.10 -11.68
C GLU A 131 -10.77 7.64 -12.47
N VAL A 132 -10.62 8.79 -13.12
CA VAL A 132 -11.68 9.45 -13.88
C VAL A 132 -11.20 9.80 -15.26
N SER A 133 -12.11 9.72 -16.25
CA SER A 133 -11.82 10.13 -17.63
C SER A 133 -12.49 11.44 -18.01
N ASN A 134 -13.49 11.86 -17.23
CA ASN A 134 -14.35 13.03 -17.48
C ASN A 134 -14.87 13.11 -18.93
N GLY A 135 -15.14 11.93 -19.52
CA GLY A 135 -15.67 11.83 -20.87
C GLY A 135 -14.63 11.84 -21.99
N LEU A 136 -13.34 11.93 -21.68
CA LEU A 136 -12.28 11.75 -22.68
C LEU A 136 -12.30 10.30 -23.21
N ASP A 137 -12.10 10.14 -24.50
CA ASP A 137 -11.91 8.83 -25.10
C ASP A 137 -10.50 8.26 -24.76
N ALA A 138 -10.33 6.96 -24.96
CA ALA A 138 -9.11 6.27 -24.55
C ALA A 138 -7.83 6.81 -25.23
N PRO A 139 -7.81 7.14 -26.53
CA PRO A 139 -6.65 7.77 -27.17
C PRO A 139 -6.28 9.12 -26.55
N THR A 140 -7.29 9.98 -26.35
CA THR A 140 -7.08 11.33 -25.77
C THR A 140 -6.60 11.21 -24.33
N LEU A 141 -7.23 10.36 -23.52
CA LEU A 141 -6.83 10.12 -22.14
C LEU A 141 -5.43 9.51 -22.05
N THR A 142 -5.08 8.60 -22.96
CA THR A 142 -3.71 8.04 -23.04
C THR A 142 -2.68 9.13 -23.30
N SER A 143 -2.95 10.04 -24.23
CA SER A 143 -2.07 11.18 -24.53
C SER A 143 -1.95 12.14 -23.37
N TRP A 144 -3.06 12.37 -22.65
CA TRP A 144 -3.08 13.18 -21.43
C TRP A 144 -2.15 12.59 -20.37
N VAL A 145 -2.30 11.30 -20.06
CA VAL A 145 -1.47 10.58 -19.07
C VAL A 145 0.00 10.61 -19.46
N GLN A 146 0.33 10.38 -20.75
CA GLN A 146 1.69 10.45 -21.26
C GLN A 146 2.30 11.84 -21.04
N THR A 147 1.55 12.90 -21.30
CA THR A 147 2.00 14.28 -21.13
C THR A 147 2.29 14.57 -19.64
N TRP A 148 1.37 14.25 -18.76
CA TRP A 148 1.55 14.46 -17.31
C TRP A 148 2.79 13.70 -16.80
N LEU A 149 2.89 12.40 -17.09
CA LEU A 149 3.98 11.55 -16.63
C LEU A 149 5.34 12.00 -17.17
N SER A 150 5.42 12.39 -18.43
CA SER A 150 6.68 12.84 -19.03
C SER A 150 7.15 14.16 -18.45
N GLN A 151 6.24 15.10 -18.19
CA GLN A 151 6.59 16.39 -17.60
C GLN A 151 7.07 16.23 -16.16
N VAL A 152 6.38 15.43 -15.35
CA VAL A 152 6.82 15.16 -13.97
C VAL A 152 8.14 14.38 -13.97
N ALA A 153 8.31 13.40 -14.85
CA ALA A 153 9.57 12.67 -14.96
C ALA A 153 10.74 13.58 -15.37
N ALA A 154 10.53 14.51 -16.31
CA ALA A 154 11.55 15.48 -16.73
C ALA A 154 11.95 16.41 -15.57
N ALA A 155 11.00 16.84 -14.75
CA ALA A 155 11.27 17.75 -13.64
C ALA A 155 11.91 17.05 -12.43
N THR A 156 11.61 15.77 -12.19
CA THR A 156 12.03 15.04 -10.97
C THR A 156 13.17 14.05 -11.20
N GLY A 157 13.50 13.76 -12.48
CA GLY A 157 14.50 12.76 -12.86
C GLY A 157 14.05 11.29 -12.67
N VAL A 158 12.79 11.05 -12.25
CA VAL A 158 12.25 9.70 -12.00
C VAL A 158 10.91 9.51 -12.67
N LYS A 159 10.62 8.29 -13.14
CA LYS A 159 9.31 7.94 -13.69
C LYS A 159 8.30 7.83 -12.56
N PRO A 160 7.17 8.58 -12.61
CA PRO A 160 6.09 8.41 -11.64
C PRO A 160 5.45 7.02 -11.71
N ILE A 161 4.81 6.62 -10.60
CA ILE A 161 3.94 5.46 -10.55
C ILE A 161 2.55 5.87 -11.02
N ILE A 162 1.82 4.95 -11.64
CA ILE A 162 0.41 5.12 -11.97
C ILE A 162 -0.42 4.36 -10.94
N TYR A 163 -1.29 5.09 -10.20
CA TYR A 163 -2.34 4.47 -9.40
C TYR A 163 -3.62 4.45 -10.23
N THR A 164 -4.31 3.31 -10.20
CA THR A 164 -5.59 3.11 -10.87
C THR A 164 -6.29 1.85 -10.35
N ASN A 165 -7.52 1.60 -10.82
CA ASN A 165 -8.20 0.34 -10.63
C ASN A 165 -8.39 -0.41 -11.96
N ARG A 166 -8.54 -1.74 -11.88
CA ARG A 166 -8.64 -2.60 -13.07
C ARG A 166 -9.83 -2.22 -13.97
N SER A 167 -10.98 -1.92 -13.38
CA SER A 167 -12.20 -1.59 -14.14
C SER A 167 -11.99 -0.33 -14.98
N PHE A 168 -11.50 0.73 -14.35
CA PHE A 168 -11.21 1.98 -15.04
C PHE A 168 -10.20 1.79 -16.18
N TRP A 169 -9.10 1.09 -15.91
CA TRP A 169 -8.07 0.87 -16.92
C TRP A 169 -8.57 0.07 -18.12
N THR A 170 -9.37 -0.96 -17.89
CA THR A 170 -9.91 -1.76 -18.98
C THR A 170 -10.97 -1.03 -19.80
N THR A 171 -11.77 -0.18 -19.17
CA THR A 171 -12.88 0.52 -19.84
C THR A 171 -12.48 1.85 -20.43
N SER A 172 -11.80 2.70 -19.65
CA SER A 172 -11.49 4.08 -20.05
C SER A 172 -10.13 4.23 -20.74
N MET A 173 -9.17 3.33 -20.46
CA MET A 173 -7.85 3.31 -21.07
C MET A 173 -7.71 2.25 -22.17
N ALA A 174 -8.83 1.64 -22.62
CA ALA A 174 -8.84 0.54 -23.58
C ALA A 174 -7.84 -0.59 -23.24
N ASN A 175 -7.58 -0.80 -21.96
CA ASN A 175 -6.64 -1.81 -21.44
C ASN A 175 -5.22 -1.71 -22.04
N THR A 176 -4.75 -0.51 -22.36
CA THR A 176 -3.44 -0.29 -23.01
C THR A 176 -2.29 -0.86 -22.18
N GLU A 177 -1.36 -1.53 -22.83
CA GLU A 177 -0.10 -2.03 -22.24
C GLU A 177 1.05 -1.01 -22.39
N TRP A 178 0.84 0.09 -23.12
CA TRP A 178 1.89 1.04 -23.48
C TRP A 178 2.71 1.51 -22.28
N PHE A 179 2.05 1.82 -21.16
CA PHE A 179 2.73 2.33 -19.96
C PHE A 179 3.62 1.27 -19.31
N ALA A 180 3.16 0.04 -19.22
CA ALA A 180 3.95 -1.08 -18.72
C ALA A 180 5.16 -1.34 -19.64
N GLN A 181 4.96 -1.37 -20.95
CA GLN A 181 6.02 -1.56 -21.95
C GLN A 181 7.06 -0.43 -21.93
N ASN A 182 6.66 0.76 -21.48
CA ASN A 182 7.55 1.90 -21.27
C ASN A 182 8.08 2.01 -19.82
N GLY A 183 7.92 0.97 -19.00
CA GLY A 183 8.56 0.84 -17.70
C GLY A 183 7.93 1.71 -16.60
N TYR A 184 6.66 2.14 -16.75
CA TYR A 184 5.91 2.76 -15.68
C TYR A 184 5.39 1.69 -14.72
N ARG A 185 5.51 1.94 -13.42
CA ARG A 185 5.08 1.03 -12.36
C ARG A 185 3.60 1.19 -12.06
N LEU A 186 2.99 0.12 -11.57
CA LEU A 186 1.58 0.09 -11.19
C LEU A 186 1.41 0.10 -9.66
N TRP A 187 0.53 0.99 -9.20
CA TRP A 187 -0.14 0.90 -7.92
C TRP A 187 -1.62 0.59 -8.19
N ILE A 188 -2.05 -0.62 -7.87
CA ILE A 188 -3.40 -1.09 -8.19
C ILE A 188 -4.33 -0.99 -6.99
N ALA A 189 -5.50 -0.39 -7.17
CA ALA A 189 -6.60 -0.51 -6.22
C ALA A 189 -7.41 -1.77 -6.53
N HIS A 190 -7.46 -2.67 -5.57
CA HIS A 190 -8.30 -3.86 -5.62
C HIS A 190 -8.65 -4.31 -4.20
N TRP A 191 -9.81 -3.91 -3.72
CA TRP A 191 -10.27 -4.21 -2.37
C TRP A 191 -10.85 -5.63 -2.34
N THR A 192 -10.06 -6.56 -1.87
CA THR A 192 -10.37 -7.99 -1.89
C THR A 192 -9.69 -8.71 -0.73
N THR A 193 -10.25 -9.85 -0.36
CA THR A 193 -9.65 -10.80 0.59
C THR A 193 -8.71 -11.80 -0.09
N ALA A 194 -8.57 -11.76 -1.41
CA ALA A 194 -7.60 -12.59 -2.13
C ALA A 194 -6.16 -12.25 -1.72
N SER A 195 -5.25 -13.19 -1.90
CA SER A 195 -3.84 -13.02 -1.55
C SER A 195 -3.07 -12.11 -2.53
N GLN A 196 -3.65 -11.86 -3.72
CA GLN A 196 -3.08 -11.06 -4.80
C GLN A 196 -4.16 -10.25 -5.49
N PRO A 197 -3.86 -9.05 -6.00
CA PRO A 197 -4.80 -8.27 -6.80
C PRO A 197 -4.95 -8.87 -8.20
N THR A 198 -6.07 -8.58 -8.88
CA THR A 198 -6.20 -8.78 -10.32
C THR A 198 -5.74 -7.54 -11.06
N LEU A 199 -4.94 -7.73 -12.11
CA LEU A 199 -4.29 -6.64 -12.83
C LEU A 199 -4.91 -6.43 -14.22
N PRO A 200 -4.86 -5.20 -14.77
CA PRO A 200 -5.14 -4.93 -16.18
C PRO A 200 -3.90 -5.15 -17.06
N ALA A 201 -4.04 -4.90 -18.36
CA ALA A 201 -2.94 -4.79 -19.32
C ALA A 201 -2.00 -6.01 -19.29
N ALA A 202 -2.56 -7.23 -19.42
CA ALA A 202 -1.80 -8.48 -19.42
C ALA A 202 -0.84 -8.59 -18.22
N ASP A 203 -1.40 -8.48 -17.01
CA ASP A 203 -0.63 -8.44 -15.75
C ASP A 203 0.40 -7.32 -15.73
N TRP A 204 -0.01 -6.15 -16.23
CA TRP A 204 0.83 -4.99 -16.43
C TRP A 204 2.06 -5.30 -17.28
N GLY A 205 1.81 -5.87 -18.47
CA GLY A 205 2.88 -6.29 -19.39
C GLY A 205 3.79 -7.37 -18.80
N GLY A 206 3.30 -8.16 -17.87
CA GLY A 206 4.08 -9.18 -17.15
C GLY A 206 4.96 -8.62 -16.01
N LEU A 207 4.94 -7.31 -15.74
CA LEU A 207 5.72 -6.69 -14.66
C LEU A 207 5.06 -6.87 -13.28
N GLY A 208 3.76 -7.19 -13.26
CA GLY A 208 3.01 -7.28 -12.02
C GLY A 208 2.73 -5.92 -11.39
N TRP A 209 2.41 -5.93 -10.11
CA TRP A 209 2.15 -4.72 -9.32
C TRP A 209 3.34 -4.32 -8.45
N THR A 210 3.51 -3.02 -8.26
CA THR A 210 4.51 -2.47 -7.33
C THR A 210 3.88 -2.16 -5.98
N LEU A 211 2.72 -1.48 -6.01
CA LEU A 211 1.93 -1.16 -4.82
C LEU A 211 0.50 -1.68 -5.02
N TRP A 212 -0.14 -2.05 -3.93
CA TRP A 212 -1.52 -2.52 -3.91
C TRP A 212 -2.29 -1.87 -2.78
N GLN A 213 -3.29 -1.03 -3.11
CA GLN A 213 -4.29 -0.58 -2.17
C GLN A 213 -5.33 -1.69 -2.01
N HIS A 214 -5.25 -2.39 -0.89
CA HIS A 214 -6.06 -3.60 -0.67
C HIS A 214 -7.31 -3.36 0.17
N SER A 215 -7.49 -2.15 0.70
CA SER A 215 -8.68 -1.73 1.45
C SER A 215 -8.78 -0.22 1.42
N SER A 216 -10.02 0.29 1.32
CA SER A 216 -10.36 1.72 1.49
C SER A 216 -11.07 2.00 2.83
N THR A 217 -11.20 1.00 3.69
CA THR A 217 -11.93 1.11 4.96
C THR A 217 -11.11 0.59 6.15
N GLY A 218 -9.78 0.73 6.04
CA GLY A 218 -8.87 0.28 7.08
C GLY A 218 -8.98 1.11 8.36
N SER A 219 -8.44 0.55 9.44
CA SER A 219 -8.29 1.25 10.72
C SER A 219 -6.83 1.16 11.16
N VAL A 220 -6.22 2.31 11.44
CA VAL A 220 -4.82 2.42 11.87
C VAL A 220 -4.75 3.29 13.12
N SER A 221 -4.05 2.82 14.14
CA SER A 221 -3.83 3.63 15.34
C SER A 221 -3.16 4.96 14.99
N GLY A 222 -3.71 6.06 15.46
CA GLY A 222 -3.25 7.41 15.15
C GLY A 222 -4.08 8.13 14.08
N ILE A 223 -5.03 7.45 13.43
CA ILE A 223 -5.95 8.03 12.45
C ILE A 223 -7.38 7.83 12.93
N ALA A 224 -8.17 8.91 12.93
CA ALA A 224 -9.59 8.82 13.22
C ALA A 224 -10.37 8.46 11.94
N GLY A 225 -11.18 7.40 12.02
CA GLY A 225 -11.98 6.93 10.87
C GLY A 225 -11.24 6.00 9.93
N ALA A 226 -11.76 5.87 8.72
CA ALA A 226 -11.22 4.98 7.69
C ALA A 226 -9.96 5.58 7.02
N VAL A 227 -9.06 4.69 6.65
CA VAL A 227 -7.85 5.03 5.89
C VAL A 227 -7.54 3.91 4.90
N ASP A 228 -6.98 4.28 3.77
CA ASP A 228 -6.54 3.36 2.74
C ASP A 228 -5.33 2.57 3.21
N LEU A 229 -5.37 1.25 2.96
CA LEU A 229 -4.31 0.33 3.36
C LEU A 229 -3.57 -0.19 2.14
N ASP A 230 -2.25 -0.01 2.18
CA ASP A 230 -1.36 -0.36 1.09
C ASP A 230 -0.37 -1.45 1.44
N ARG A 231 0.11 -2.09 0.39
CA ARG A 231 1.22 -3.04 0.43
C ARG A 231 2.20 -2.72 -0.69
N PHE A 232 3.49 -2.75 -0.37
CA PHE A 232 4.52 -2.85 -1.39
C PHE A 232 4.83 -4.33 -1.64
N ASN A 233 5.02 -4.70 -2.91
CA ASN A 233 5.30 -6.07 -3.35
C ASN A 233 6.76 -6.45 -3.05
N GLY A 234 7.03 -6.81 -1.82
CA GLY A 234 8.36 -7.19 -1.35
C GLY A 234 8.53 -6.98 0.14
N THR A 235 9.62 -7.49 0.69
CA THR A 235 9.92 -7.45 2.14
C THR A 235 10.65 -6.18 2.58
N SER A 236 11.13 -5.36 1.63
CA SER A 236 11.77 -4.06 1.87
C SER A 236 11.54 -3.14 0.67
N LEU A 237 11.50 -1.83 0.91
CA LEU A 237 11.42 -0.81 -0.15
C LEU A 237 12.78 -0.71 -0.86
N PRO A 238 12.85 -0.97 -2.18
CA PRO A 238 14.12 -0.92 -2.92
C PRO A 238 14.55 0.54 -3.20
N ALA A 239 15.85 0.77 -3.36
CA ALA A 239 16.38 2.10 -3.69
C ALA A 239 15.73 2.72 -4.93
N SER A 240 15.33 1.89 -5.90
CA SER A 240 14.66 2.37 -7.12
C SER A 240 13.24 2.92 -6.91
N LEU A 241 12.68 2.80 -5.69
CA LEU A 241 11.40 3.39 -5.31
C LEU A 241 11.56 4.81 -4.73
N PHE A 242 12.79 5.26 -4.57
CA PHE A 242 13.11 6.57 -4.03
C PHE A 242 13.66 7.51 -5.11
N VAL A 243 13.43 8.78 -4.92
CA VAL A 243 14.08 9.86 -5.68
C VAL A 243 15.55 9.87 -5.27
N PRO A 244 16.50 9.80 -6.21
CA PRO A 244 17.93 9.73 -5.95
C PRO A 244 18.53 11.01 -5.33
#